data_97a7be9fe974ceb01629be7d40d77d1c
#
_entry.id   97a7be9fe974ceb01629be7d40d77d1c
#
_cell.length_a   1.000
_cell.length_b   1.000
_cell.length_c   1.000
_cell.angle_alpha   90.00
_cell.angle_beta   90.00
_cell.angle_gamma   90.00
#
_symmetry.space_group_name_H-M   'P 1'
#
loop_
_entity.id
_entity.type
_entity.pdbx_description
1 polymer ?
#
loop_
_entity_poly.entity_id
_entity_poly.type
_entity_poly.pdbx_seq_one_letter_code
_entity_poly.pdbx_strand_id
1 'polypeptide(L)'
;QTGRAKGWVKVDGQTHDIDPATWFAHRDHSWGVRWQHNLYTEAQGFQPPERQLGFLGDWHIFQFDDWMVCSSLREDHAGKVLHFTGGVGHAFGSDQAELRLLGEEHQFELIPGTRLLQGGVIRCQAENGSTREIRIRPIATLYLQAAGYWPFKGFRLGRWMGKDWIDGERFDISDPTQMKEVSEAPTFVVECRSGEQIGYGMIQFGVYGKHARYAP
;
A
#
# COMPACT_ATOMS: atom_id res chain seq x y z
N GLN A 1 -1.55 -11.22 -4.56
CA GLN A 1 -2.02 -11.79 -5.84
C GLN A 1 -2.52 -10.67 -6.73
N THR A 2 -2.24 -10.78 -8.02
CA THR A 2 -2.77 -9.89 -9.05
C THR A 2 -3.58 -10.70 -10.04
N GLY A 3 -4.45 -10.03 -10.79
CA GLY A 3 -5.29 -10.69 -11.80
C GLY A 3 -6.14 -9.70 -12.58
N ARG A 4 -7.07 -10.24 -13.33
CA ARG A 4 -8.11 -9.51 -14.05
C ARG A 4 -9.47 -9.89 -13.48
N ALA A 5 -10.31 -8.90 -13.25
CA ALA A 5 -11.64 -9.12 -12.70
C ALA A 5 -12.69 -9.18 -13.80
N LYS A 6 -13.71 -10.02 -13.59
CA LYS A 6 -14.90 -10.09 -14.44
C LYS A 6 -16.16 -10.17 -13.58
N GLY A 7 -17.20 -9.48 -13.96
CA GLY A 7 -18.47 -9.48 -13.25
C GLY A 7 -19.14 -8.11 -13.28
N TRP A 8 -19.67 -7.72 -12.16
CA TRP A 8 -20.27 -6.40 -11.98
C TRP A 8 -20.15 -5.93 -10.53
N VAL A 9 -20.18 -4.63 -10.32
CA VAL A 9 -20.30 -4.00 -9.01
C VAL A 9 -21.43 -2.98 -9.04
N LYS A 10 -22.20 -2.91 -7.95
CA LYS A 10 -23.27 -1.93 -7.81
C LYS A 10 -22.95 -0.94 -6.70
N VAL A 11 -22.91 0.33 -7.06
CA VAL A 11 -22.66 1.45 -6.14
C VAL A 11 -23.77 2.49 -6.31
N ASP A 12 -24.41 2.89 -5.24
CA ASP A 12 -25.49 3.91 -5.24
C ASP A 12 -26.62 3.62 -6.25
N GLY A 13 -26.96 2.34 -6.42
CA GLY A 13 -27.97 1.93 -7.38
C GLY A 13 -27.49 1.80 -8.82
N GLN A 14 -26.30 2.32 -9.15
CA GLN A 14 -25.66 2.15 -10.46
C GLN A 14 -24.89 0.83 -10.54
N THR A 15 -25.11 0.09 -11.62
CA THR A 15 -24.35 -1.12 -11.92
C THR A 15 -23.23 -0.77 -12.90
N HIS A 16 -22.02 -1.22 -12.57
CA HIS A 16 -20.83 -1.09 -13.39
C HIS A 16 -20.35 -2.48 -13.81
N ASP A 17 -20.33 -2.73 -15.10
CA ASP A 17 -19.77 -3.98 -15.65
C ASP A 17 -18.25 -3.97 -15.51
N ILE A 18 -17.72 -5.10 -15.11
CA ILE A 18 -16.28 -5.32 -14.91
C ILE A 18 -15.78 -6.17 -16.08
N ASP A 19 -14.98 -5.53 -16.94
CA ASP A 19 -14.36 -6.17 -18.11
C ASP A 19 -12.89 -6.50 -17.79
N PRO A 20 -12.47 -7.77 -17.88
CA PRO A 20 -11.09 -8.16 -17.63
C PRO A 20 -10.07 -7.51 -18.59
N ALA A 21 -10.50 -6.97 -19.73
CA ALA A 21 -9.61 -6.22 -20.60
C ALA A 21 -9.12 -4.90 -19.96
N THR A 22 -9.93 -4.30 -19.10
CA THR A 22 -9.67 -2.97 -18.54
C THR A 22 -9.60 -2.93 -17.01
N TRP A 23 -10.06 -3.98 -16.31
CA TRP A 23 -10.10 -4.03 -14.86
C TRP A 23 -8.98 -4.89 -14.29
N PHE A 24 -8.05 -4.23 -13.62
CA PHE A 24 -7.02 -4.87 -12.80
C PHE A 24 -7.60 -5.22 -11.43
N ALA A 25 -7.17 -6.35 -10.88
CA ALA A 25 -7.59 -6.80 -9.58
C ALA A 25 -6.39 -7.19 -8.72
N HIS A 26 -6.42 -6.73 -7.48
CA HIS A 26 -5.43 -7.09 -6.47
C HIS A 26 -6.13 -7.74 -5.28
N ARG A 27 -5.49 -8.73 -4.71
CA ARG A 27 -5.91 -9.37 -3.48
C ARG A 27 -4.75 -9.41 -2.51
N ASP A 28 -4.89 -8.69 -1.40
CA ASP A 28 -4.11 -8.94 -0.20
C ASP A 28 -4.83 -10.02 0.64
N HIS A 29 -4.07 -10.99 1.11
CA HIS A 29 -4.57 -12.02 1.99
C HIS A 29 -3.49 -12.35 3.02
N SER A 30 -3.62 -11.77 4.18
CA SER A 30 -2.72 -12.00 5.30
C SER A 30 -3.47 -12.54 6.51
N TRP A 31 -2.81 -13.40 7.28
CA TRP A 31 -3.32 -13.93 8.54
C TRP A 31 -2.19 -14.03 9.55
N GLY A 32 -2.55 -14.12 10.81
CA GLY A 32 -1.59 -14.24 11.91
C GLY A 32 -1.89 -13.28 13.04
N VAL A 33 -0.97 -13.18 13.98
CA VAL A 33 -1.07 -12.25 15.11
C VAL A 33 -0.69 -10.85 14.62
N ARG A 34 -1.64 -9.92 14.75
CA ARG A 34 -1.38 -8.51 14.45
C ARG A 34 -1.02 -7.77 15.73
N TRP A 35 0.16 -7.19 15.75
CA TRP A 35 0.68 -6.45 16.90
C TRP A 35 -0.24 -5.29 17.36
N GLN A 36 -0.97 -4.69 16.43
CA GLN A 36 -1.93 -3.60 16.69
C GLN A 36 -3.15 -4.04 17.49
N HIS A 37 -3.43 -5.32 17.50
CA HIS A 37 -4.62 -5.89 18.12
C HIS A 37 -4.30 -6.59 19.44
N ASN A 38 -3.04 -6.57 19.78
CA ASN A 38 -2.60 -7.15 21.02
C ASN A 38 -3.08 -6.25 22.17
N LEU A 39 -3.59 -6.86 23.21
CA LEU A 39 -3.87 -6.19 24.49
C LEU A 39 -2.58 -5.58 25.09
N TYR A 40 -1.44 -5.93 24.55
CA TYR A 40 -0.10 -5.42 24.85
C TYR A 40 0.28 -4.21 24.01
N THR A 41 -0.67 -3.37 23.65
CA THR A 41 -0.42 -2.11 22.91
C THR A 41 0.46 -1.13 23.66
N GLU A 42 0.56 -1.29 24.96
CA GLU A 42 1.63 -0.67 25.74
C GLU A 42 2.82 -1.63 25.72
N ALA A 43 3.68 -1.47 24.74
CA ALA A 43 4.94 -2.19 24.74
C ALA A 43 5.69 -1.81 26.02
N GLN A 44 5.63 -2.72 26.98
CA GLN A 44 6.41 -2.59 28.21
C GLN A 44 7.87 -2.91 27.87
N GLY A 45 8.76 -2.00 28.17
CA GLY A 45 10.17 -2.17 27.97
C GLY A 45 10.82 -1.21 26.97
N PHE A 46 12.06 -1.50 26.65
CA PHE A 46 12.87 -0.67 25.74
C PHE A 46 12.25 -0.61 24.34
N GLN A 47 11.96 0.61 23.89
CA GLN A 47 11.56 0.87 22.50
C GLN A 47 12.80 1.25 21.69
N PRO A 48 13.05 0.60 20.53
CA PRO A 48 14.16 0.99 19.67
C PRO A 48 14.12 2.49 19.33
N PRO A 49 15.24 3.20 19.41
CA PRO A 49 15.31 4.63 19.11
C PRO A 49 14.76 5.00 17.73
N GLU A 50 14.90 4.11 16.76
CA GLU A 50 14.42 4.29 15.40
C GLU A 50 12.90 4.51 15.34
N ARG A 51 12.15 3.83 16.19
CA ARG A 51 10.69 4.02 16.29
C ARG A 51 10.29 5.31 16.98
N GLN A 52 11.15 5.83 17.86
CA GLN A 52 10.89 7.08 18.57
C GLN A 52 11.15 8.30 17.68
N LEU A 53 12.15 8.20 16.79
CA LEU A 53 12.53 9.32 15.92
C LEU A 53 11.67 9.39 14.66
N GLY A 54 11.37 8.25 14.06
CA GLY A 54 10.54 8.16 12.89
C GLY A 54 10.99 7.06 11.93
N PHE A 55 10.16 6.80 10.94
CA PHE A 55 10.44 5.80 9.90
C PHE A 55 9.63 6.08 8.63
N LEU A 56 10.09 5.49 7.53
CA LEU A 56 9.33 5.34 6.30
C LEU A 56 8.86 3.90 6.19
N GLY A 57 7.61 3.71 5.80
CA GLY A 57 7.06 2.42 5.39
C GLY A 57 6.48 2.52 3.99
N ASP A 58 6.80 1.53 3.17
CA ASP A 58 6.26 1.34 1.83
C ASP A 58 5.84 -0.12 1.69
N TRP A 59 4.67 -0.33 1.18
CA TRP A 59 4.21 -1.61 0.68
C TRP A 59 3.46 -1.37 -0.61
N HIS A 60 3.88 -2.01 -1.69
CA HIS A 60 3.23 -1.82 -2.97
C HIS A 60 3.05 -3.12 -3.76
N ILE A 61 2.08 -3.08 -4.65
CA ILE A 61 1.84 -4.08 -5.66
C ILE A 61 1.45 -3.40 -6.96
N PHE A 62 2.25 -3.59 -8.01
CA PHE A 62 2.03 -3.03 -9.34
C PHE A 62 1.90 -4.16 -10.34
N GLN A 63 0.87 -4.10 -11.15
CA GLN A 63 0.55 -5.10 -12.17
C GLN A 63 0.63 -4.47 -13.56
N PHE A 64 1.34 -5.13 -14.43
CA PHE A 64 1.39 -4.89 -15.86
C PHE A 64 0.66 -6.04 -16.59
N ASP A 65 0.68 -6.07 -17.92
CA ASP A 65 -0.08 -7.07 -18.67
C ASP A 65 0.43 -8.50 -18.45
N ASP A 66 1.75 -8.68 -18.40
CA ASP A 66 2.42 -9.98 -18.34
C ASP A 66 3.26 -10.24 -17.09
N TRP A 67 3.43 -9.23 -16.23
CA TRP A 67 4.18 -9.34 -14.98
C TRP A 67 3.63 -8.43 -13.88
N MET A 68 4.08 -8.68 -12.68
CA MET A 68 3.79 -7.87 -11.51
C MET A 68 5.02 -7.74 -10.61
N VAL A 69 5.05 -6.72 -9.80
CA VAL A 69 6.01 -6.57 -8.72
C VAL A 69 5.27 -6.28 -7.42
N CYS A 70 5.74 -6.89 -6.35
CA CYS A 70 5.27 -6.60 -5.00
C CYS A 70 6.50 -6.46 -4.11
N SER A 71 6.55 -5.40 -3.29
CA SER A 71 7.57 -5.29 -2.25
C SER A 71 7.05 -4.64 -0.98
N SER A 72 7.82 -4.81 0.07
CA SER A 72 7.64 -4.11 1.34
C SER A 72 9.00 -3.64 1.83
N LEU A 73 9.11 -2.34 2.07
CA LEU A 73 10.29 -1.66 2.56
C LEU A 73 9.97 -0.95 3.88
N ARG A 74 10.92 -0.95 4.79
CA ARG A 74 10.93 -0.07 5.95
C ARG A 74 12.32 0.52 6.13
N GLU A 75 12.38 1.83 6.26
CA GLU A 75 13.59 2.59 6.60
C GLU A 75 13.43 3.26 7.97
N ASP A 76 14.55 3.45 8.67
CA ASP A 76 14.59 4.31 9.86
C ASP A 76 14.59 5.80 9.48
N HIS A 77 14.61 6.66 10.49
CA HIS A 77 14.64 8.12 10.31
C HIS A 77 15.85 8.65 9.50
N ALA A 78 16.95 7.90 9.46
CA ALA A 78 18.16 8.25 8.71
C ALA A 78 18.14 7.70 7.26
N GLY A 79 17.11 6.91 6.89
CA GLY A 79 17.01 6.25 5.59
C GLY A 79 17.75 4.92 5.49
N LYS A 80 18.12 4.33 6.63
CA LYS A 80 18.71 2.98 6.67
C LYS A 80 17.60 1.94 6.56
N VAL A 81 17.75 1.00 5.63
CA VAL A 81 16.81 -0.11 5.47
C VAL A 81 16.83 -1.01 6.71
N LEU A 82 15.66 -1.15 7.34
CA LEU A 82 15.40 -2.04 8.48
C LEU A 82 14.76 -3.34 8.06
N HIS A 83 13.97 -3.30 7.01
CA HIS A 83 13.28 -4.45 6.45
C HIS A 83 13.07 -4.26 4.95
N PHE A 84 13.31 -5.33 4.21
CA PHE A 84 12.96 -5.40 2.80
C PHE A 84 12.56 -6.82 2.43
N THR A 85 11.50 -6.94 1.65
CA THR A 85 11.11 -8.18 0.98
C THR A 85 10.36 -7.84 -0.29
N GLY A 86 10.52 -8.64 -1.33
CA GLY A 86 9.79 -8.42 -2.57
C GLY A 86 10.08 -9.47 -3.63
N GLY A 87 9.28 -9.43 -4.67
CA GLY A 87 9.40 -10.32 -5.81
C GLY A 87 8.74 -9.78 -7.08
N VAL A 88 9.20 -10.31 -8.21
CA VAL A 88 8.56 -10.15 -9.52
C VAL A 88 7.90 -11.47 -9.85
N GLY A 89 6.60 -11.42 -10.11
CA GLY A 89 5.82 -12.55 -10.62
C GLY A 89 5.40 -12.34 -12.06
N HIS A 90 4.98 -13.41 -12.71
CA HIS A 90 4.53 -13.39 -14.10
C HIS A 90 3.08 -13.82 -14.22
N ALA A 91 2.45 -13.54 -15.35
CA ALA A 91 1.08 -13.93 -15.63
C ALA A 91 0.91 -15.46 -15.50
N PHE A 92 -0.26 -15.90 -15.05
CA PHE A 92 -0.58 -17.31 -14.92
C PHE A 92 -0.40 -18.05 -16.27
N GLY A 93 0.32 -19.17 -16.23
CA GLY A 93 0.67 -19.94 -17.42
C GLY A 93 1.93 -19.48 -18.16
N SER A 94 2.63 -18.47 -17.63
CA SER A 94 3.96 -18.10 -18.13
C SER A 94 5.01 -19.14 -17.70
N ASP A 95 5.96 -19.43 -18.59
CA ASP A 95 7.12 -20.27 -18.28
C ASP A 95 8.26 -19.49 -17.58
N GLN A 96 8.07 -18.19 -17.34
CA GLN A 96 9.06 -17.36 -16.67
C GLN A 96 9.04 -17.63 -15.15
N ALA A 97 10.22 -17.82 -14.58
CA ALA A 97 10.36 -18.01 -13.14
C ALA A 97 10.08 -16.71 -12.38
N GLU A 98 9.48 -16.83 -11.20
CA GLU A 98 9.41 -15.73 -10.25
C GLU A 98 10.82 -15.36 -9.81
N LEU A 99 11.06 -14.07 -9.62
CA LEU A 99 12.35 -13.53 -9.19
C LEU A 99 12.22 -12.86 -7.83
N ARG A 100 13.11 -13.18 -6.93
CA ARG A 100 13.23 -12.46 -5.67
C ARG A 100 13.88 -11.09 -5.91
N LEU A 101 13.36 -10.06 -5.26
CA LEU A 101 14.03 -8.77 -5.19
C LEU A 101 15.08 -8.77 -4.08
N LEU A 102 16.23 -8.18 -4.37
CA LEU A 102 17.34 -8.00 -3.42
C LEU A 102 17.28 -6.64 -2.72
N GLY A 103 16.62 -5.67 -3.32
CA GLY A 103 16.46 -4.33 -2.80
C GLY A 103 15.67 -3.44 -3.75
N GLU A 104 15.38 -2.24 -3.26
CA GLU A 104 14.82 -1.16 -4.07
C GLU A 104 15.42 0.18 -3.68
N GLU A 105 15.50 1.05 -4.66
CA GLU A 105 15.77 2.48 -4.49
C GLU A 105 14.50 3.25 -4.84
N HIS A 106 14.21 4.32 -4.11
CA HIS A 106 13.03 5.11 -4.36
C HIS A 106 13.31 6.62 -4.30
N GLN A 107 12.56 7.36 -5.10
CA GLN A 107 12.49 8.81 -5.10
C GLN A 107 11.02 9.20 -5.14
N PHE A 108 10.43 9.41 -3.95
CA PHE A 108 9.04 9.83 -3.84
C PHE A 108 8.94 11.35 -3.88
N GLU A 109 7.90 11.83 -4.53
CA GLU A 109 7.50 13.23 -4.57
C GLU A 109 6.26 13.38 -3.70
N LEU A 110 6.30 14.35 -2.78
CA LEU A 110 5.19 14.64 -1.87
C LEU A 110 4.49 15.92 -2.29
N ILE A 111 3.19 15.97 -2.05
CA ILE A 111 2.43 17.22 -2.20
C ILE A 111 3.00 18.25 -1.22
N PRO A 112 3.39 19.45 -1.68
CA PRO A 112 4.03 20.46 -0.85
C PRO A 112 3.26 20.75 0.45
N GLY A 113 3.97 20.74 1.58
CA GLY A 113 3.40 20.96 2.89
C GLY A 113 2.63 19.77 3.49
N THR A 114 2.65 18.62 2.83
CA THR A 114 1.98 17.39 3.30
C THR A 114 2.95 16.22 3.30
N ARG A 115 2.47 15.05 3.77
CA ARG A 115 3.15 13.75 3.62
C ARG A 115 2.42 12.83 2.64
N LEU A 116 1.55 13.40 1.81
CA LEU A 116 0.80 12.64 0.81
C LEU A 116 1.64 12.48 -0.46
N LEU A 117 1.60 11.31 -1.03
CA LEU A 117 2.31 10.96 -2.25
C LEU A 117 1.73 11.71 -3.45
N GLN A 118 2.58 12.42 -4.18
CA GLN A 118 2.26 13.05 -5.46
C GLN A 118 2.69 12.20 -6.64
N GLY A 119 3.79 11.46 -6.49
CA GLY A 119 4.36 10.60 -7.51
C GLY A 119 5.71 10.06 -7.08
N GLY A 120 6.42 9.47 -8.03
CA GLY A 120 7.79 9.02 -7.76
C GLY A 120 8.31 7.98 -8.72
N VAL A 121 9.53 7.53 -8.42
CA VAL A 121 10.24 6.48 -9.14
C VAL A 121 10.72 5.44 -8.14
N ILE A 122 10.50 4.18 -8.47
CA ILE A 122 11.00 3.02 -7.75
C ILE A 122 11.88 2.21 -8.70
N ARG A 123 13.07 1.82 -8.25
CA ARG A 123 14.00 0.94 -8.97
C ARG A 123 14.20 -0.33 -8.19
N CYS A 124 13.66 -1.43 -8.69
CA CYS A 124 13.78 -2.74 -8.07
C CYS A 124 14.93 -3.52 -8.68
N GLN A 125 15.79 -4.09 -7.83
CA GLN A 125 16.88 -4.97 -8.25
C GLN A 125 16.51 -6.42 -7.97
N ALA A 126 16.48 -7.26 -9.00
CA ALA A 126 16.19 -8.69 -8.88
C ALA A 126 17.47 -9.53 -8.73
N GLU A 127 17.32 -10.74 -8.20
CA GLU A 127 18.42 -11.69 -7.93
C GLU A 127 19.18 -12.15 -9.17
N ASN A 128 18.57 -12.06 -10.35
CA ASN A 128 19.24 -12.33 -11.63
C ASN A 128 20.06 -11.14 -12.16
N GLY A 129 20.18 -10.06 -11.38
CA GLY A 129 20.90 -8.84 -11.75
C GLY A 129 20.08 -7.84 -12.61
N SER A 130 18.86 -8.18 -12.99
CA SER A 130 18.02 -7.24 -13.73
C SER A 130 17.49 -6.13 -12.81
N THR A 131 17.30 -4.94 -13.36
CA THR A 131 16.71 -3.79 -12.68
C THR A 131 15.48 -3.33 -13.45
N ARG A 132 14.42 -3.01 -12.72
CA ARG A 132 13.19 -2.43 -13.26
C ARG A 132 12.95 -1.05 -12.66
N GLU A 133 12.87 -0.04 -13.52
CA GLU A 133 12.43 1.29 -13.12
C GLU A 133 10.93 1.41 -13.34
N ILE A 134 10.23 1.86 -12.31
CA ILE A 134 8.78 2.04 -12.31
C ILE A 134 8.47 3.46 -11.86
N ARG A 135 7.85 4.25 -12.73
CA ARG A 135 7.30 5.55 -12.39
C ARG A 135 5.88 5.39 -11.94
N ILE A 136 5.52 6.05 -10.84
CA ILE A 136 4.18 5.98 -10.26
C ILE A 136 3.53 7.35 -10.23
N ARG A 137 2.23 7.38 -10.47
CA ARG A 137 1.38 8.57 -10.37
C ARG A 137 0.06 8.19 -9.68
N PRO A 138 -0.23 8.71 -8.50
CA PRO A 138 -1.52 8.50 -7.84
C PRO A 138 -2.68 8.97 -8.72
N ILE A 139 -3.73 8.16 -8.80
CA ILE A 139 -4.98 8.46 -9.51
C ILE A 139 -6.18 8.48 -8.58
N ALA A 140 -6.08 7.82 -7.43
CA ALA A 140 -7.08 7.87 -6.35
C ALA A 140 -6.41 7.56 -5.01
N THR A 141 -7.07 7.94 -3.91
CA THR A 141 -6.63 7.61 -2.56
C THR A 141 -7.75 6.87 -1.84
N LEU A 142 -7.40 5.74 -1.22
CA LEU A 142 -8.25 4.98 -0.32
C LEU A 142 -7.82 5.30 1.11
N TYR A 143 -8.76 5.61 1.98
CA TYR A 143 -8.50 5.91 3.39
C TYR A 143 -8.91 4.71 4.24
N LEU A 144 -7.93 3.99 4.78
CA LEU A 144 -8.16 2.71 5.45
C LEU A 144 -8.39 2.84 6.96
N GLN A 145 -8.39 4.04 7.51
CA GLN A 145 -8.65 4.26 8.93
C GLN A 145 -10.01 3.71 9.34
N ALA A 146 -11.08 4.08 8.63
CA ALA A 146 -12.43 3.60 8.91
C ALA A 146 -12.60 2.08 8.67
N ALA A 147 -11.70 1.46 7.89
CA ALA A 147 -11.62 0.01 7.75
C ALA A 147 -10.89 -0.70 8.92
N GLY A 148 -10.52 0.05 9.96
CA GLY A 148 -9.96 -0.48 11.20
C GLY A 148 -8.45 -0.63 11.22
N TYR A 149 -7.72 -0.03 10.29
CA TYR A 149 -6.24 0.02 10.35
C TYR A 149 -5.73 0.73 11.59
N TRP A 150 -6.48 1.74 12.06
CA TRP A 150 -6.37 2.33 13.39
C TRP A 150 -7.69 2.16 14.14
N PRO A 151 -7.72 2.25 15.46
CA PRO A 151 -8.97 2.25 16.20
C PRO A 151 -9.91 3.34 15.68
N PHE A 152 -11.11 2.96 15.26
CA PHE A 152 -12.09 3.88 14.71
C PHE A 152 -13.51 3.53 15.22
N LYS A 153 -14.16 4.46 15.90
CA LYS A 153 -15.52 4.28 16.45
C LYS A 153 -15.76 2.94 17.17
N GLY A 154 -14.75 2.48 17.91
CA GLY A 154 -14.82 1.22 18.66
C GLY A 154 -14.48 -0.02 17.84
N PHE A 155 -14.24 0.09 16.56
CA PHE A 155 -13.76 -0.99 15.69
C PHE A 155 -12.26 -0.88 15.41
N ARG A 156 -11.64 -2.01 15.19
CA ARG A 156 -10.29 -2.17 14.62
C ARG A 156 -10.12 -3.58 14.07
N LEU A 157 -9.26 -3.76 13.11
CA LEU A 157 -8.92 -5.07 12.55
C LEU A 157 -8.51 -6.06 13.67
N GLY A 158 -9.07 -7.27 13.62
CA GLY A 158 -8.81 -8.34 14.59
C GLY A 158 -9.66 -8.27 15.86
N ARG A 159 -10.48 -7.24 16.06
CA ARG A 159 -11.47 -7.21 17.13
C ARG A 159 -12.66 -8.09 16.76
N TRP A 160 -13.03 -9.01 17.65
CA TRP A 160 -14.26 -9.79 17.50
C TRP A 160 -15.48 -8.88 17.71
N MET A 161 -16.31 -8.74 16.69
CA MET A 161 -17.51 -7.90 16.72
C MET A 161 -18.81 -8.71 16.67
N GLY A 162 -18.72 -10.03 16.57
CA GLY A 162 -19.86 -10.95 16.42
C GLY A 162 -19.64 -11.92 15.27
N LYS A 163 -20.47 -12.96 15.19
CA LYS A 163 -20.31 -14.03 14.19
C LYS A 163 -20.52 -13.54 12.76
N ASP A 164 -21.57 -12.75 12.54
CA ASP A 164 -21.99 -12.28 11.21
C ASP A 164 -22.12 -10.74 11.22
N TRP A 165 -21.10 -10.06 11.77
CA TRP A 165 -21.09 -8.61 11.84
C TRP A 165 -20.70 -8.00 10.48
N ILE A 166 -21.58 -7.16 9.96
CA ILE A 166 -21.36 -6.32 8.79
C ILE A 166 -21.75 -4.89 9.17
N ASP A 167 -20.88 -3.97 8.90
CA ASP A 167 -21.11 -2.55 9.10
C ASP A 167 -20.49 -1.75 7.97
N GLY A 168 -20.97 -0.53 7.75
CA GLY A 168 -20.45 0.35 6.72
C GLY A 168 -20.87 1.79 6.98
N GLU A 169 -20.00 2.70 6.63
CA GLU A 169 -20.21 4.12 6.80
C GLU A 169 -19.77 4.86 5.52
N ARG A 170 -20.44 5.96 5.24
CA ARG A 170 -20.12 6.84 4.12
C ARG A 170 -19.50 8.11 4.63
N PHE A 171 -18.43 8.55 4.00
CA PHE A 171 -17.74 9.80 4.30
C PHE A 171 -17.71 10.67 3.04
N ASP A 172 -18.07 11.92 3.20
CA ASP A 172 -17.82 12.95 2.19
C ASP A 172 -16.41 13.52 2.39
N ILE A 173 -15.46 13.03 1.61
CA ILE A 173 -14.06 13.45 1.70
C ILE A 173 -13.82 14.87 1.14
N SER A 174 -14.83 15.51 0.54
CA SER A 174 -14.78 16.93 0.20
C SER A 174 -15.07 17.84 1.40
N ASP A 175 -15.71 17.30 2.45
CA ASP A 175 -15.87 17.97 3.73
C ASP A 175 -14.59 17.85 4.55
N PRO A 176 -13.91 18.98 4.88
CA PRO A 176 -12.66 18.95 5.64
C PRO A 176 -12.79 18.27 7.02
N THR A 177 -13.95 18.30 7.64
CA THR A 177 -14.21 17.69 8.95
C THR A 177 -14.22 16.17 8.82
N GLN A 178 -14.98 15.64 7.87
CA GLN A 178 -15.05 14.21 7.61
C GLN A 178 -13.72 13.68 7.05
N MET A 179 -13.07 14.44 6.17
CA MET A 179 -11.75 14.12 5.67
C MET A 179 -10.72 13.97 6.80
N LYS A 180 -10.70 14.91 7.77
CA LYS A 180 -9.82 14.82 8.94
C LYS A 180 -10.08 13.58 9.79
N GLU A 181 -11.35 13.13 9.86
CA GLU A 181 -11.73 11.95 10.63
C GLU A 181 -11.17 10.66 10.04
N VAL A 182 -11.00 10.58 8.71
CA VAL A 182 -10.65 9.32 8.01
C VAL A 182 -9.29 9.34 7.32
N SER A 183 -8.56 10.45 7.35
CA SER A 183 -7.36 10.68 6.52
C SER A 183 -6.12 9.88 6.93
N GLU A 184 -6.14 9.21 8.06
CA GLU A 184 -5.05 8.34 8.47
C GLU A 184 -4.98 7.06 7.61
N ALA A 185 -3.80 6.44 7.51
CA ALA A 185 -3.54 5.25 6.73
C ALA A 185 -3.97 5.36 5.25
N PRO A 186 -3.48 6.36 4.49
CA PRO A 186 -3.77 6.46 3.07
C PRO A 186 -3.13 5.31 2.29
N THR A 187 -3.87 4.78 1.31
CA THR A 187 -3.38 3.87 0.29
C THR A 187 -3.67 4.50 -1.07
N PHE A 188 -2.63 4.68 -1.86
CA PHE A 188 -2.75 5.33 -3.17
C PHE A 188 -2.96 4.28 -4.24
N VAL A 189 -4.02 4.43 -5.02
CA VAL A 189 -4.18 3.73 -6.30
C VAL A 189 -3.35 4.49 -7.33
N VAL A 190 -2.49 3.81 -8.06
CA VAL A 190 -1.52 4.43 -8.94
C VAL A 190 -1.57 3.88 -10.37
N GLU A 191 -1.35 4.76 -11.34
CA GLU A 191 -0.87 4.38 -12.65
C GLU A 191 0.64 4.19 -12.58
N CYS A 192 1.12 3.12 -13.17
CA CYS A 192 2.53 2.73 -13.17
C CYS A 192 3.07 2.70 -14.60
N ARG A 193 4.32 3.12 -14.80
CA ARG A 193 5.01 3.03 -16.09
C ARG A 193 6.38 2.39 -15.93
N SER A 194 6.66 1.39 -16.76
CA SER A 194 7.97 0.76 -16.86
C SER A 194 8.34 0.61 -18.33
N GLY A 195 9.26 1.46 -18.84
CA GLY A 195 9.46 1.65 -20.27
C GLY A 195 8.18 2.10 -20.95
N GLU A 196 7.76 1.39 -21.98
CA GLU A 196 6.52 1.65 -22.72
C GLU A 196 5.27 1.01 -22.08
N GLN A 197 5.46 0.11 -21.10
CA GLN A 197 4.35 -0.57 -20.46
C GLN A 197 3.63 0.32 -19.45
N ILE A 198 2.30 0.28 -19.49
CA ILE A 198 1.42 0.92 -18.51
C ILE A 198 0.81 -0.18 -17.64
N GLY A 199 0.84 0.03 -16.35
CA GLY A 199 0.23 -0.85 -15.37
C GLY A 199 -0.53 -0.05 -14.32
N TYR A 200 -1.17 -0.77 -13.42
CA TYR A 200 -1.89 -0.18 -12.30
C TYR A 200 -1.59 -0.93 -11.02
N GLY A 201 -1.75 -0.24 -9.91
CA GLY A 201 -1.49 -0.86 -8.64
C GLY A 201 -1.88 0.00 -7.47
N MET A 202 -1.39 -0.39 -6.32
CA MET A 202 -1.55 0.40 -5.11
C MET A 202 -0.26 0.42 -4.30
N ILE A 203 -0.09 1.50 -3.57
CA ILE A 203 1.02 1.72 -2.65
C ILE A 203 0.50 2.26 -1.32
N GLN A 204 0.83 1.57 -0.24
CA GLN A 204 0.70 2.07 1.13
C GLN A 204 2.01 2.74 1.49
N PHE A 205 2.04 4.05 1.34
CA PHE A 205 3.21 4.86 1.62
C PHE A 205 2.95 5.71 2.86
N GLY A 206 3.90 5.73 3.78
CA GLY A 206 3.81 6.58 4.95
C GLY A 206 5.17 6.99 5.51
N VAL A 207 5.26 8.29 5.85
CA VAL A 207 6.39 8.84 6.58
C VAL A 207 5.90 9.24 7.97
N TYR A 208 6.39 8.57 8.98
CA TYR A 208 6.01 8.75 10.37
C TYR A 208 7.15 9.37 11.16
N GLY A 209 6.88 10.49 11.89
CA GLY A 209 7.94 11.23 12.57
C GLY A 209 8.93 11.87 11.59
N LYS A 210 10.22 11.83 11.93
CA LYS A 210 11.29 12.38 11.08
C LYS A 210 11.77 11.35 10.06
N HIS A 211 12.20 11.84 8.90
CA HIS A 211 12.89 11.03 7.90
C HIS A 211 13.81 11.93 7.07
N ALA A 212 15.07 11.54 6.94
CA ALA A 212 16.13 12.38 6.37
C ALA A 212 15.81 12.93 4.97
N ARG A 213 15.08 12.18 4.14
CA ARG A 213 14.73 12.58 2.76
C ARG A 213 13.36 13.25 2.64
N TYR A 214 12.38 12.87 3.46
CA TYR A 214 10.98 13.23 3.22
C TYR A 214 10.33 14.04 4.35
N ALA A 215 10.95 14.10 5.51
CA ALA A 215 10.48 14.84 6.67
C ALA A 215 11.65 15.14 7.61
N PRO A 216 12.62 15.98 7.21
CA PRO A 216 13.82 16.28 7.96
C PRO A 216 13.55 17.03 9.29
#